data_4e1033dd63fbc93b8142f940f03e3a1a
#
_entry.id   4e1033dd63fbc93b8142f940f03e3a1a
#
_cell.length_a   1.000
_cell.length_b   1.000
_cell.length_c   1.000
_cell.angle_alpha   90.00
_cell.angle_beta   90.00
_cell.angle_gamma   90.00
#
_symmetry.space_group_name_H-M   'P 1'
#
loop_
_entity.id
_entity.type
_entity.pdbx_description
1 polymer ?
#
loop_
_entity_poly.entity_id
_entity_poly.type
_entity_poly.pdbx_seq_one_letter_code
_entity_poly.pdbx_strand_id
1 'polypeptide(L)'
;MGEFLKGDIMTVNLRNAINILRTNGCKLVITNGEEIFTSDVRGVFSLLDLIEKKEYNLSEFSAADKVVGRGAALLYAKMGIKEVYASVMSEKAKEIFECYSVPYFYDTIVPFIINRKGDGMCVTSPTT
;
A
#
# COMPACT_ATOMS: atom_id res chain seq x y z
N MET A 1 12.85 -10.86 -7.08
CA MET A 1 12.64 -10.56 -7.24
C MET A 1 11.68 -10.34 -7.58
N GLY A 2 11.34 -10.11 -7.53
CA GLY A 2 10.53 -9.77 -7.65
C GLY A 2 9.73 -9.85 -8.50
N GLU A 3 9.24 -9.64 -8.61
CA GLU A 3 8.58 -9.84 -9.30
C GLU A 3 7.92 -8.91 -9.79
N PHE A 4 8.30 -8.17 -10.39
CA PHE A 4 7.69 -7.25 -10.93
C PHE A 4 6.99 -7.75 -11.95
N LEU A 5 5.98 -7.58 -11.94
CA LEU A 5 5.19 -8.00 -12.75
C LEU A 5 5.20 -7.35 -13.92
N LYS A 6 4.96 -7.68 -14.91
CA LYS A 6 4.89 -7.09 -16.06
C LYS A 6 6.01 -6.37 -16.41
N GLY A 7 7.06 -6.61 -15.92
CA GLY A 7 8.22 -5.95 -16.29
C GLY A 7 8.15 -4.49 -16.07
N ASP A 8 7.24 -4.09 -15.29
CA ASP A 8 7.10 -2.71 -15.02
C ASP A 8 8.26 -2.19 -14.25
N ILE A 9 8.53 -0.93 -14.41
CA ILE A 9 9.62 -0.29 -13.73
C ILE A 9 9.04 0.64 -12.71
N MET A 10 9.53 0.57 -11.50
CA MET A 10 9.06 1.44 -10.45
C MET A 10 9.46 2.86 -10.74
N THR A 11 8.59 3.79 -10.40
CA THR A 11 8.92 5.20 -10.57
C THR A 11 9.94 5.60 -9.51
N VAL A 12 10.57 6.72 -9.72
CA VAL A 12 11.53 7.24 -8.76
C VAL A 12 10.83 7.51 -7.44
N ASN A 13 9.61 8.01 -7.48
CA ASN A 13 8.89 8.29 -6.25
C ASN A 13 8.65 7.02 -5.45
N LEU A 14 8.29 5.94 -6.11
CA LEU A 14 8.05 4.69 -5.39
C LEU A 14 9.35 4.15 -4.81
N ARG A 15 10.45 4.25 -5.55
CA ARG A 15 11.71 3.78 -5.03
C ARG A 15 12.13 4.58 -3.81
N ASN A 16 11.90 5.88 -3.84
CA ASN A 16 12.22 6.72 -2.69
C ASN A 16 11.34 6.35 -1.50
N ALA A 17 10.07 6.09 -1.74
CA ALA A 17 9.16 5.70 -0.66
C ALA A 17 9.62 4.39 -0.04
N ILE A 18 10.03 3.41 -0.85
CA ILE A 18 10.49 2.13 -0.34
C ILE A 18 11.75 2.34 0.50
N ASN A 19 12.65 3.17 0.01
CA ASN A 19 13.89 3.42 0.73
C ASN A 19 13.60 4.06 2.09
N ILE A 20 12.69 5.01 2.14
CA ILE A 20 12.32 5.63 3.41
C ILE A 20 11.67 4.61 4.33
N LEU A 21 10.82 3.76 3.78
CA LEU A 21 10.15 2.75 4.57
C LEU A 21 11.18 1.83 5.24
N ARG A 22 12.21 1.46 4.50
CA ARG A 22 13.20 0.53 5.01
C ARG A 22 14.16 1.16 6.01
N THR A 23 14.43 2.44 5.83
CA THR A 23 15.46 3.05 6.66
C THR A 23 14.91 3.78 7.87
N ASN A 24 13.66 4.24 7.80
CA ASN A 24 13.12 5.01 8.92
C ASN A 24 12.28 4.21 9.90
N GLY A 25 11.99 2.98 9.61
CA GLY A 25 11.23 2.17 10.55
C GLY A 25 9.74 2.49 10.61
N CYS A 26 9.26 3.36 9.75
CA CYS A 26 7.84 3.64 9.72
C CYS A 26 7.11 2.48 9.03
N LYS A 27 5.80 2.47 9.10
CA LYS A 27 5.04 1.40 8.52
C LYS A 27 4.45 1.73 7.18
N LEU A 28 4.41 2.99 6.83
CA LEU A 28 3.79 3.44 5.61
C LEU A 28 4.41 4.75 5.15
N VAL A 29 4.69 4.87 3.87
CA VAL A 29 5.21 6.10 3.27
C VAL A 29 4.43 6.38 2.02
N ILE A 30 3.90 7.59 1.87
CA ILE A 30 3.18 7.98 0.66
C ILE A 30 3.78 9.31 0.19
N THR A 31 4.15 9.37 -1.05
CA THR A 31 4.82 10.57 -1.57
C THR A 31 4.47 10.83 -3.02
N ASN A 32 4.44 12.12 -3.39
CA ASN A 32 4.26 12.50 -4.79
C ASN A 32 5.57 13.06 -5.34
N GLY A 33 6.65 12.93 -4.59
CA GLY A 33 7.93 13.46 -5.03
C GLY A 33 8.29 14.75 -4.35
N GLU A 34 7.30 15.53 -3.95
CA GLU A 34 7.55 16.78 -3.26
C GLU A 34 7.11 16.69 -1.82
N GLU A 35 5.98 16.07 -1.58
CA GLU A 35 5.48 15.90 -0.24
C GLU A 35 5.69 14.46 0.19
N ILE A 36 6.03 14.24 1.43
CA ILE A 36 6.23 12.91 1.96
C ILE A 36 5.42 12.77 3.22
N PHE A 37 4.55 11.78 3.25
CA PHE A 37 3.74 11.51 4.42
C PHE A 37 4.13 10.13 4.94
N THR A 38 4.34 10.02 6.24
CA THR A 38 4.72 8.74 6.82
C THR A 38 3.80 8.43 7.99
N SER A 39 3.71 7.16 8.34
CA SER A 39 2.91 6.74 9.48
C SER A 39 3.57 5.58 10.17
N ASP A 40 3.51 5.58 11.50
CA ASP A 40 4.02 4.49 12.29
C ASP A 40 2.92 3.56 12.70
N VAL A 41 1.66 3.89 12.43
CA VAL A 41 0.57 3.05 12.86
C VAL A 41 0.00 2.32 11.67
N ARG A 42 -0.71 1.21 11.96
CA ARG A 42 -1.33 0.51 10.90
C ARG A 42 -2.54 1.29 10.51
N GLY A 43 -3.07 1.06 9.40
CA GLY A 43 -4.28 1.76 9.01
C GLY A 43 -3.99 2.87 8.02
N VAL A 44 -4.13 2.55 6.76
CA VAL A 44 -3.80 3.50 5.71
C VAL A 44 -4.87 4.58 5.58
N PHE A 45 -6.07 4.31 6.08
CA PHE A 45 -7.15 5.25 5.86
C PHE A 45 -6.85 6.65 6.41
N SER A 46 -6.30 6.71 7.61
CA SER A 46 -6.03 8.01 8.20
C SER A 46 -5.09 8.85 7.36
N LEU A 47 -4.08 8.21 6.79
CA LEU A 47 -3.12 8.96 6.01
C LEU A 47 -3.71 9.37 4.66
N LEU A 48 -4.47 8.49 4.04
CA LEU A 48 -5.11 8.84 2.78
C LEU A 48 -6.11 9.97 2.99
N ASP A 49 -6.86 9.91 4.08
CA ASP A 49 -7.83 10.92 4.39
C ASP A 49 -7.15 12.27 4.59
N LEU A 50 -6.03 12.27 5.28
CA LEU A 50 -5.29 13.50 5.51
C LEU A 50 -4.83 14.12 4.20
N ILE A 51 -4.31 13.30 3.31
CA ILE A 51 -3.82 13.79 2.03
C ILE A 51 -4.97 14.38 1.22
N GLU A 52 -6.12 13.74 1.24
CA GLU A 52 -7.26 14.27 0.51
C GLU A 52 -7.76 15.57 1.12
N LYS A 53 -7.73 15.67 2.43
CA LYS A 53 -8.19 16.90 3.07
C LYS A 53 -7.29 18.08 2.75
N LYS A 54 -6.05 17.79 2.41
CA LYS A 54 -5.16 18.85 2.02
C LYS A 54 -5.29 19.12 0.52
N GLU A 55 -6.26 18.51 -0.11
CA GLU A 55 -6.57 18.73 -1.51
C GLU A 55 -5.50 18.27 -2.48
N TYR A 56 -4.69 17.33 -2.09
CA TYR A 56 -3.76 16.72 -3.00
C TYR A 56 -4.47 15.64 -3.81
N ASN A 57 -4.02 15.44 -5.02
CA ASN A 57 -4.58 14.43 -5.90
C ASN A 57 -3.86 13.12 -5.68
N LEU A 58 -4.55 12.13 -5.12
CA LEU A 58 -3.92 10.87 -4.80
C LEU A 58 -3.40 10.12 -6.02
N SER A 59 -3.91 10.44 -7.20
CA SER A 59 -3.41 9.77 -8.40
C SER A 59 -1.97 10.15 -8.72
N GLU A 60 -1.39 11.09 -7.99
CA GLU A 60 -0.01 11.46 -8.18
C GLU A 60 0.89 10.91 -7.09
N PHE A 61 0.34 10.14 -6.18
CA PHE A 61 1.11 9.63 -5.05
C PHE A 61 1.43 8.16 -5.19
N SER A 62 2.65 7.81 -4.75
CA SER A 62 3.10 6.42 -4.68
C SER A 62 3.13 6.02 -3.23
N ALA A 63 2.73 4.80 -2.92
CA ALA A 63 2.67 4.31 -1.54
C ALA A 63 3.58 3.11 -1.34
N ALA A 64 4.35 3.12 -0.26
CA ALA A 64 5.14 1.98 0.16
C ALA A 64 4.67 1.59 1.55
N ASP A 65 4.21 0.37 1.70
CA ASP A 65 3.58 -0.10 2.93
C ASP A 65 4.25 -1.40 3.34
N LYS A 66 4.31 -1.67 4.62
CA LYS A 66 4.91 -2.92 5.04
C LYS A 66 3.98 -4.08 4.77
N VAL A 67 2.69 -3.92 5.00
CA VAL A 67 1.75 -5.01 4.88
C VAL A 67 0.47 -4.50 4.24
N VAL A 68 0.06 -5.10 3.15
CA VAL A 68 -1.16 -4.69 2.47
C VAL A 68 -2.08 -5.89 2.33
N GLY A 69 -3.18 -5.86 3.05
CA GLY A 69 -4.21 -6.88 2.92
C GLY A 69 -5.36 -6.36 2.10
N ARG A 70 -6.44 -7.12 2.09
CA ARG A 70 -7.60 -6.79 1.28
C ARG A 70 -8.17 -5.42 1.58
N GLY A 71 -8.34 -5.09 2.86
CA GLY A 71 -8.94 -3.81 3.21
C GLY A 71 -8.11 -2.62 2.76
N ALA A 72 -6.81 -2.70 2.99
CA ALA A 72 -5.93 -1.61 2.58
C ALA A 72 -5.90 -1.49 1.06
N ALA A 73 -5.90 -2.62 0.36
CA ALA A 73 -5.88 -2.57 -1.10
C ALA A 73 -7.12 -1.89 -1.64
N LEU A 74 -8.28 -2.17 -1.02
CA LEU A 74 -9.50 -1.53 -1.47
C LEU A 74 -9.45 -0.02 -1.27
N LEU A 75 -8.90 0.42 -0.14
CA LEU A 75 -8.79 1.84 0.10
C LEU A 75 -7.86 2.50 -0.91
N TYR A 76 -6.70 1.91 -1.13
CA TYR A 76 -5.78 2.47 -2.11
C TYR A 76 -6.44 2.55 -3.49
N ALA A 77 -7.10 1.48 -3.88
CA ALA A 77 -7.68 1.41 -5.22
C ALA A 77 -8.83 2.40 -5.36
N LYS A 78 -9.70 2.44 -4.37
CA LYS A 78 -10.84 3.32 -4.47
C LYS A 78 -10.49 4.78 -4.40
N MET A 79 -9.44 5.11 -3.71
CA MET A 79 -9.02 6.49 -3.60
C MET A 79 -8.09 6.91 -4.73
N GLY A 80 -7.77 5.98 -5.62
CA GLY A 80 -7.06 6.35 -6.83
C GLY A 80 -5.56 6.54 -6.70
N ILE A 81 -4.94 5.81 -5.78
CA ILE A 81 -3.50 5.93 -5.61
C ILE A 81 -2.80 5.53 -6.90
N LYS A 82 -1.66 6.13 -7.18
CA LYS A 82 -0.96 5.88 -8.42
C LYS A 82 -0.34 4.49 -8.50
N GLU A 83 0.28 4.05 -7.47
CA GLU A 83 0.96 2.75 -7.44
C GLU A 83 1.26 2.38 -6.00
N VAL A 84 1.44 1.10 -5.74
CA VAL A 84 1.63 0.62 -4.38
C VAL A 84 2.71 -0.44 -4.33
N TYR A 85 3.58 -0.36 -3.32
CA TYR A 85 4.52 -1.41 -3.01
C TYR A 85 4.20 -1.91 -1.62
N ALA A 86 4.29 -3.21 -1.39
CA ALA A 86 4.12 -3.78 -0.06
C ALA A 86 5.24 -4.77 0.19
N SER A 87 5.81 -4.76 1.40
CA SER A 87 6.76 -5.79 1.74
C SER A 87 6.05 -7.13 1.75
N VAL A 88 4.85 -7.18 2.31
CA VAL A 88 4.04 -8.39 2.32
C VAL A 88 2.66 -8.02 1.80
N MET A 89 2.21 -8.74 0.79
CA MET A 89 0.92 -8.47 0.18
C MET A 89 0.09 -9.74 0.18
N SER A 90 -1.21 -9.62 0.44
CA SER A 90 -2.06 -10.78 0.38
C SER A 90 -2.49 -11.04 -1.05
N GLU A 91 -2.89 -12.27 -1.33
CA GLU A 91 -3.38 -12.61 -2.66
C GLU A 91 -4.65 -11.82 -2.99
N LYS A 92 -5.50 -11.56 -2.01
CA LYS A 92 -6.69 -10.78 -2.26
C LYS A 92 -6.34 -9.33 -2.60
N ALA A 93 -5.32 -8.79 -1.96
CA ALA A 93 -4.88 -7.44 -2.28
C ALA A 93 -4.40 -7.38 -3.72
N LYS A 94 -3.63 -8.39 -4.14
CA LYS A 94 -3.15 -8.43 -5.50
C LYS A 94 -4.30 -8.46 -6.48
N GLU A 95 -5.33 -9.28 -6.20
CA GLU A 95 -6.48 -9.35 -7.08
C GLU A 95 -7.19 -8.01 -7.18
N ILE A 96 -7.29 -7.30 -6.07
CA ILE A 96 -7.95 -6.01 -6.07
C ILE A 96 -7.19 -5.01 -6.91
N PHE A 97 -5.88 -4.97 -6.77
CA PHE A 97 -5.09 -4.06 -7.57
C PHE A 97 -5.19 -4.39 -9.06
N GLU A 98 -5.27 -5.67 -9.39
CA GLU A 98 -5.43 -6.05 -10.79
C GLU A 98 -6.81 -5.64 -11.29
N CYS A 99 -7.82 -5.79 -10.46
CA CYS A 99 -9.17 -5.45 -10.85
C CYS A 99 -9.33 -3.95 -11.10
N TYR A 100 -8.64 -3.13 -10.32
CA TYR A 100 -8.73 -1.69 -10.44
C TYR A 100 -7.61 -1.11 -11.31
N SER A 101 -6.76 -1.95 -11.84
CA SER A 101 -5.65 -1.54 -12.71
C SER A 101 -4.66 -0.62 -11.98
N VAL A 102 -4.41 -0.92 -10.72
CA VAL A 102 -3.42 -0.17 -9.95
C VAL A 102 -2.09 -0.91 -10.04
N PRO A 103 -1.03 -0.29 -10.51
CA PRO A 103 0.28 -0.94 -10.54
C PRO A 103 0.70 -1.30 -9.13
N TYR A 104 1.22 -2.49 -8.94
CA TYR A 104 1.60 -2.95 -7.62
C TYR A 104 2.91 -3.74 -7.67
N PHE A 105 3.60 -3.75 -6.53
CA PHE A 105 4.86 -4.45 -6.40
C PHE A 105 4.92 -5.04 -5.01
N TYR A 106 5.61 -6.15 -4.83
CA TYR A 106 5.70 -6.74 -3.51
C TYR A 106 6.97 -7.57 -3.39
N ASP A 107 7.39 -7.80 -2.15
CA ASP A 107 8.50 -8.69 -1.91
C ASP A 107 7.98 -10.10 -1.64
N THR A 108 6.92 -10.22 -0.87
CA THR A 108 6.36 -11.50 -0.48
C THR A 108 4.85 -11.48 -0.66
N ILE A 109 4.31 -12.56 -1.20
CA ILE A 109 2.86 -12.67 -1.34
C ILE A 109 2.42 -13.78 -0.41
N VAL A 110 1.32 -13.59 0.28
CA VAL A 110 0.81 -14.59 1.21
C VAL A 110 -0.67 -14.82 0.94
N PRO A 111 -1.22 -15.96 1.35
CA PRO A 111 -2.64 -16.23 1.06
C PRO A 111 -3.57 -15.22 1.70
N PHE A 112 -3.25 -14.77 2.91
CA PHE A 112 -4.06 -13.77 3.56
C PHE A 112 -3.26 -13.14 4.69
N ILE A 113 -3.75 -11.99 5.16
CA ILE A 113 -3.11 -11.28 6.26
C ILE A 113 -4.03 -11.39 7.45
N ILE A 114 -3.50 -11.82 8.58
CA ILE A 114 -4.28 -11.92 9.78
C ILE A 114 -4.05 -10.71 10.64
N ASN A 115 -5.14 -10.12 11.07
CA ASN A 115 -5.02 -8.96 11.90
C ASN A 115 -4.82 -9.39 13.31
N ARG A 116 -3.63 -9.18 13.86
CA ARG A 116 -3.38 -9.66 15.09
C ARG A 116 -3.92 -8.90 16.13
N LYS A 117 -4.32 -7.81 16.07
CA LYS A 117 -4.82 -7.09 17.07
C LYS A 117 -5.96 -7.64 17.49
N GLY A 118 -6.24 -8.51 17.15
CA GLY A 118 -7.26 -9.07 17.66
C GLY A 118 -8.47 -8.66 17.24
N ASP A 119 -8.65 -8.14 16.78
CA ASP A 119 -9.77 -7.70 16.54
C ASP A 119 -10.23 -8.37 15.60
N GLY A 120 -9.91 -8.92 15.49
CA GLY A 120 -10.25 -9.66 14.75
C GLY A 120 -11.16 -9.43 13.84
N MET A 121 -11.49 -9.05 13.68
CA MET A 121 -12.33 -8.84 13.04
C MET A 121 -12.14 -8.90 11.88
N CYS A 122 -11.51 -8.75 11.68
CA CYS A 122 -11.28 -8.68 10.61
C CYS A 122 -11.41 -9.80 10.05
N VAL A 123 -11.42 -10.05 10.31
CA VAL A 123 -11.38 -10.95 10.00
C VAL A 123 -12.03 -11.60 9.39
N THR A 124 -12.43 -11.43 9.41
CA THR A 124 -13.13 -11.90 8.99
C THR A 124 -12.89 -12.37 8.02
N SER A 125 -12.26 -12.16 7.80
CA SER A 125 -12.01 -12.47 7.00
C SER A 125 -11.62 -13.39 6.72
N PRO A 126 -11.68 -13.85 7.01
CA PRO A 126 -11.08 -14.80 6.85
C PRO A 126 -11.12 -15.12 5.59
N THR A 127 -11.42 -14.86 5.37
CA THR A 127 -11.58 -15.18 4.36
C THR A 127 -11.16 -14.45 3.64
N THR A 128 -10.85 -13.86 3.86
CA THR A 128 -10.45 -13.16 3.34
C THR A 128 -9.83 -12.95 2.95
#